data_3f04237e3fbc1d8b9a5e5796e7a2a9cc
#
_entry.id   3f04237e3fbc1d8b9a5e5796e7a2a9cc
#
_cell.length_a   1.000
_cell.length_b   1.000
_cell.length_c   1.000
_cell.angle_alpha   90.00
_cell.angle_beta   90.00
_cell.angle_gamma   90.00
#
_symmetry.space_group_name_H-M   'P 1'
#
loop_
_entity.id
_entity.type
_entity.pdbx_description
1 polymer ?
#
loop_
_entity_poly.entity_id
_entity_poly.type
_entity_poly.pdbx_seq_one_letter_code
_entity_poly.pdbx_strand_id
1 'polypeptide(L)'
;PADPVATGTDSAVGFKPFEASYQILRSGKKHGEASRYLKRDGVGYELGYNSKISWLVFKDERKERSRFVIEQGRLKPSHYLMQRSGTGPSRHYELSLDWAQKQLKTEKKQVVKQIPWNDQWLDMLSFHGQIVLDIQQGKTDFVYDVLNRHGENRTYKYKVATEEWLSLPYGKVKAIRIERYGQGPDKQVYAWLAPELDFLLVRLWQSEDDVEQFDVQLSAYKAQ
;
A
#
# COMPACT_ATOMS: atom_id res chain seq x y z
N PRO A 1 51.26 0.08 -12.50
CA PRO A 1 50.15 0.82 -11.95
C PRO A 1 48.88 0.21 -12.43
N ALA A 2 48.13 -0.39 -11.50
CA ALA A 2 46.85 -1.00 -11.79
C ALA A 2 45.78 0.11 -11.65
N ASP A 3 44.96 0.23 -12.70
CA ASP A 3 43.80 1.13 -12.69
C ASP A 3 42.78 0.68 -11.64
N PRO A 4 42.12 1.59 -10.95
CA PRO A 4 41.09 1.22 -9.99
C PRO A 4 39.85 0.74 -10.76
N VAL A 5 39.46 -0.49 -10.47
CA VAL A 5 38.18 -1.06 -10.90
C VAL A 5 37.06 -0.17 -10.40
N ALA A 6 36.30 0.41 -11.32
CA ALA A 6 35.10 1.15 -11.02
C ALA A 6 34.09 0.18 -10.36
N THR A 7 33.92 0.34 -9.06
CA THR A 7 32.91 -0.35 -8.26
C THR A 7 31.55 0.24 -8.51
N GLY A 8 30.64 -0.63 -8.92
CA GLY A 8 29.23 -0.60 -8.55
C GLY A 8 28.44 0.61 -9.01
N THR A 9 27.73 0.47 -10.13
CA THR A 9 26.49 1.19 -10.39
C THR A 9 25.56 1.00 -9.19
N ASP A 10 25.44 2.05 -8.38
CA ASP A 10 24.37 2.23 -7.42
C ASP A 10 23.08 2.26 -8.25
N SER A 11 22.45 1.10 -8.42
CA SER A 11 21.15 0.99 -9.06
C SER A 11 20.20 1.77 -8.17
N ALA A 12 19.85 2.99 -8.57
CA ALA A 12 18.97 3.85 -7.81
C ALA A 12 17.70 3.06 -7.49
N VAL A 13 17.56 2.64 -6.24
CA VAL A 13 16.38 1.95 -5.75
C VAL A 13 15.19 2.88 -5.96
N GLY A 14 14.28 2.48 -6.83
CA GLY A 14 13.16 3.32 -7.21
C GLY A 14 12.03 2.48 -7.77
N PHE A 15 10.89 3.11 -7.91
CA PHE A 15 9.71 2.50 -8.51
C PHE A 15 9.56 2.88 -9.97
N LYS A 16 8.98 1.97 -10.75
CA LYS A 16 8.46 2.30 -12.08
C LYS A 16 7.02 2.78 -11.93
N PRO A 17 6.65 3.92 -12.53
CA PRO A 17 5.28 4.39 -12.57
C PRO A 17 4.35 3.38 -13.24
N PHE A 18 3.11 3.30 -12.75
CA PHE A 18 2.09 2.39 -13.27
C PHE A 18 0.68 2.88 -13.06
N GLU A 19 -0.24 2.30 -13.82
CA GLU A 19 -1.68 2.31 -13.58
C GLU A 19 -2.20 0.87 -13.55
N ALA A 20 -3.08 0.55 -12.60
CA ALA A 20 -3.68 -0.77 -12.44
C ALA A 20 -5.15 -0.65 -12.08
N SER A 21 -5.97 -1.53 -12.66
CA SER A 21 -7.39 -1.64 -12.35
C SER A 21 -7.70 -3.00 -11.74
N TYR A 22 -8.70 -3.04 -10.88
CA TYR A 22 -9.07 -4.21 -10.10
C TYR A 22 -10.58 -4.39 -10.07
N GLN A 23 -11.01 -5.65 -9.95
CA GLN A 23 -12.37 -6.00 -9.56
C GLN A 23 -12.39 -6.25 -8.05
N ILE A 24 -13.45 -5.77 -7.38
CA ILE A 24 -13.70 -6.04 -5.97
C ILE A 24 -14.82 -7.08 -5.90
N LEU A 25 -14.49 -8.25 -5.33
CA LEU A 25 -15.41 -9.36 -5.17
C LEU A 25 -15.69 -9.62 -3.69
N ARG A 26 -16.84 -10.23 -3.43
CA ARG A 26 -17.18 -10.85 -2.16
C ARG A 26 -17.97 -12.12 -2.45
N SER A 27 -17.51 -13.26 -1.91
CA SER A 27 -18.07 -14.58 -2.17
C SER A 27 -18.25 -14.87 -3.68
N GLY A 28 -17.21 -14.52 -4.48
CA GLY A 28 -17.16 -14.72 -5.93
C GLY A 28 -18.02 -13.75 -6.75
N LYS A 29 -18.79 -12.85 -6.14
CA LYS A 29 -19.62 -11.86 -6.84
C LYS A 29 -18.94 -10.51 -6.88
N LYS A 30 -18.94 -9.86 -8.06
CA LYS A 30 -18.41 -8.51 -8.24
C LYS A 30 -19.35 -7.50 -7.57
N HIS A 31 -18.78 -6.67 -6.69
CA HIS A 31 -19.46 -5.60 -5.97
C HIS A 31 -18.88 -4.22 -6.28
N GLY A 32 -17.76 -4.15 -6.99
CA GLY A 32 -17.15 -2.88 -7.31
C GLY A 32 -15.85 -3.00 -8.10
N GLU A 33 -15.21 -1.87 -8.22
CA GLU A 33 -13.94 -1.70 -8.93
C GLU A 33 -13.01 -0.83 -8.10
N ALA A 34 -11.71 -1.06 -8.29
CA ALA A 34 -10.68 -0.22 -7.73
C ALA A 34 -9.62 0.10 -8.79
N SER A 35 -8.88 1.16 -8.56
CA SER A 35 -7.69 1.49 -9.32
C SER A 35 -6.55 1.88 -8.39
N ARG A 36 -5.33 1.62 -8.83
CA ARG A 36 -4.11 2.09 -8.19
C ARG A 36 -3.21 2.72 -9.23
N TYR A 37 -2.46 3.71 -8.82
CA TYR A 37 -1.42 4.28 -9.65
C TYR A 37 -0.21 4.67 -8.81
N LEU A 38 0.93 4.66 -9.44
CA LEU A 38 2.15 5.26 -8.94
C LEU A 38 2.68 6.21 -10.00
N LYS A 39 2.98 7.44 -9.63
CA LYS A 39 3.58 8.42 -10.52
C LYS A 39 4.74 9.15 -9.84
N ARG A 40 5.61 9.74 -10.65
CA ARG A 40 6.61 10.69 -10.16
C ARG A 40 5.94 11.95 -9.65
N ASP A 41 6.43 12.50 -8.54
CA ASP A 41 6.01 13.76 -7.95
C ASP A 41 7.26 14.51 -7.47
N GLY A 42 7.78 15.36 -8.33
CA GLY A 42 9.07 16.01 -8.09
C GLY A 42 10.21 14.99 -7.91
N VAL A 43 10.90 15.09 -6.78
CA VAL A 43 11.98 14.16 -6.40
C VAL A 43 11.47 12.84 -5.80
N GLY A 44 10.15 12.74 -5.57
CA GLY A 44 9.51 11.59 -4.94
C GLY A 44 8.45 10.95 -5.82
N TYR A 45 7.45 10.41 -5.14
CA TYR A 45 6.36 9.65 -5.74
C TYR A 45 5.02 9.98 -5.10
N GLU A 46 3.95 9.82 -5.85
CA GLU A 46 2.59 9.74 -5.35
C GLU A 46 2.00 8.36 -5.66
N LEU A 47 1.61 7.62 -4.64
CA LEU A 47 0.83 6.38 -4.73
C LEU A 47 -0.63 6.71 -4.46
N GLY A 48 -1.51 6.33 -5.36
CA GLY A 48 -2.95 6.53 -5.23
C GLY A 48 -3.73 5.24 -5.26
N TYR A 49 -4.88 5.27 -4.58
CA TYR A 49 -5.88 4.22 -4.58
C TYR A 49 -7.28 4.85 -4.66
N ASN A 50 -8.12 4.31 -5.56
CA ASN A 50 -9.53 4.68 -5.64
C ASN A 50 -10.36 3.41 -5.67
N SER A 51 -11.51 3.43 -5.00
CA SER A 51 -12.48 2.32 -5.08
C SER A 51 -13.90 2.83 -5.14
N LYS A 52 -14.75 2.06 -5.82
CA LYS A 52 -16.20 2.24 -5.89
C LYS A 52 -16.86 0.90 -5.65
N ILE A 53 -17.61 0.81 -4.55
CA ILE A 53 -18.37 -0.38 -4.17
C ILE A 53 -19.84 -0.02 -4.19
N SER A 54 -20.65 -0.89 -4.77
CA SER A 54 -22.11 -0.74 -4.80
C SER A 54 -22.75 -2.10 -4.51
N TRP A 55 -23.62 -2.13 -3.50
CA TRP A 55 -24.40 -3.30 -3.15
C TRP A 55 -25.79 -2.91 -2.68
N LEU A 56 -26.81 -3.25 -3.47
CA LEU A 56 -28.19 -2.80 -3.26
C LEU A 56 -28.27 -1.27 -3.18
N VAL A 57 -28.67 -0.73 -2.03
CA VAL A 57 -28.74 0.73 -1.76
C VAL A 57 -27.46 1.29 -1.18
N PHE A 58 -26.49 0.44 -0.85
CA PHE A 58 -25.22 0.85 -0.26
C PHE A 58 -24.24 1.24 -1.36
N LYS A 59 -23.61 2.41 -1.20
CA LYS A 59 -22.51 2.90 -2.05
C LYS A 59 -21.37 3.36 -1.16
N ASP A 60 -20.15 2.98 -1.52
CA ASP A 60 -18.91 3.43 -0.87
C ASP A 60 -17.91 3.81 -1.95
N GLU A 61 -17.50 5.07 -1.97
CA GLU A 61 -16.42 5.56 -2.82
C GLU A 61 -15.29 6.04 -1.92
N ARG A 62 -14.07 5.58 -2.23
CA ARG A 62 -12.88 5.93 -1.47
C ARG A 62 -11.77 6.39 -2.39
N LYS A 63 -11.06 7.44 -1.97
CA LYS A 63 -9.85 7.94 -2.61
C LYS A 63 -8.78 8.10 -1.56
N GLU A 64 -7.63 7.51 -1.82
CA GLU A 64 -6.46 7.62 -0.94
C GLU A 64 -5.24 8.03 -1.76
N ARG A 65 -4.37 8.85 -1.19
CA ARG A 65 -3.10 9.28 -1.77
C ARG A 65 -2.03 9.34 -0.70
N SER A 66 -0.82 8.91 -1.05
CA SER A 66 0.37 9.07 -0.23
C SER A 66 1.48 9.65 -1.09
N ARG A 67 2.10 10.74 -0.62
CA ARG A 67 3.31 11.32 -1.21
C ARG A 67 4.50 11.00 -0.35
N PHE A 68 5.57 10.53 -0.96
CA PHE A 68 6.77 10.10 -0.24
C PHE A 68 8.02 10.25 -1.10
N VAL A 69 9.16 10.28 -0.43
CA VAL A 69 10.48 10.11 -1.04
C VAL A 69 11.07 8.78 -0.60
N ILE A 70 12.12 8.32 -1.30
CA ILE A 70 12.92 7.17 -0.89
C ILE A 70 14.27 7.68 -0.44
N GLU A 71 14.62 7.40 0.79
CA GLU A 71 15.93 7.71 1.36
C GLU A 71 16.54 6.45 1.96
N GLN A 72 17.74 6.09 1.51
CA GLN A 72 18.47 4.90 1.99
C GLN A 72 17.62 3.61 1.96
N GLY A 73 16.86 3.40 0.88
CA GLY A 73 15.99 2.22 0.69
C GLY A 73 14.72 2.21 1.54
N ARG A 74 14.39 3.35 2.18
CA ARG A 74 13.19 3.49 3.00
C ARG A 74 12.29 4.61 2.50
N LEU A 75 10.98 4.37 2.51
CA LEU A 75 10.00 5.39 2.21
C LEU A 75 9.83 6.34 3.39
N LYS A 76 9.82 7.63 3.07
CA LYS A 76 9.49 8.72 4.02
C LYS A 76 8.25 9.45 3.49
N PRO A 77 7.04 9.12 4.00
CA PRO A 77 5.83 9.82 3.60
C PRO A 77 5.85 11.26 4.14
N SER A 78 5.41 12.19 3.31
CA SER A 78 5.23 13.60 3.69
C SER A 78 3.77 13.98 3.85
N HIS A 79 2.88 13.31 3.10
CA HIS A 79 1.47 13.66 3.08
C HIS A 79 0.61 12.43 2.75
N TYR A 80 -0.42 12.21 3.55
CA TYR A 80 -1.44 11.19 3.32
C TYR A 80 -2.83 11.81 3.36
N LEU A 81 -3.67 11.44 2.39
CA LEU A 81 -5.05 11.88 2.26
C LEU A 81 -5.97 10.69 2.08
N MET A 82 -7.10 10.64 2.79
CA MET A 82 -8.20 9.73 2.53
C MET A 82 -9.52 10.46 2.52
N GLN A 83 -10.28 10.29 1.45
CA GLN A 83 -11.65 10.78 1.29
C GLN A 83 -12.59 9.60 1.08
N ARG A 84 -13.74 9.65 1.74
CA ARG A 84 -14.81 8.67 1.60
C ARG A 84 -16.13 9.38 1.41
N SER A 85 -16.91 8.91 0.45
CA SER A 85 -18.28 9.37 0.16
C SER A 85 -19.18 8.19 -0.19
N GLY A 86 -20.49 8.41 -0.30
CA GLY A 86 -21.46 7.39 -0.63
C GLY A 86 -22.64 7.37 0.33
N THR A 87 -23.11 6.19 0.73
CA THR A 87 -24.17 6.06 1.71
C THR A 87 -23.64 6.39 3.11
N GLY A 88 -24.23 7.41 3.74
CA GLY A 88 -23.79 7.93 5.03
C GLY A 88 -22.91 9.19 4.91
N PRO A 89 -22.37 9.69 6.02
CA PRO A 89 -21.62 10.95 6.02
C PRO A 89 -20.30 10.83 5.29
N SER A 90 -19.96 11.85 4.50
CA SER A 90 -18.65 11.99 3.89
C SER A 90 -17.56 12.15 4.97
N ARG A 91 -16.38 11.61 4.70
CA ARG A 91 -15.24 11.66 5.60
C ARG A 91 -14.00 12.13 4.85
N HIS A 92 -13.21 12.91 5.54
CA HIS A 92 -11.93 13.42 5.05
C HIS A 92 -10.90 13.26 6.17
N TYR A 93 -9.73 12.73 5.85
CA TYR A 93 -8.61 12.56 6.77
C TYR A 93 -7.33 12.94 6.06
N GLU A 94 -6.50 13.70 6.74
CA GLU A 94 -5.24 14.17 6.19
C GLU A 94 -4.16 14.12 7.26
N LEU A 95 -2.98 13.64 6.88
CA LEU A 95 -1.78 13.63 7.70
C LEU A 95 -0.67 14.34 6.94
N SER A 96 0.06 15.20 7.62
CA SER A 96 1.30 15.81 7.12
C SER A 96 2.44 15.51 8.08
N LEU A 97 3.54 14.98 7.55
CA LEU A 97 4.75 14.65 8.29
C LEU A 97 5.88 15.58 7.88
N ASP A 98 6.36 16.40 8.82
CA ASP A 98 7.57 17.19 8.67
C ASP A 98 8.74 16.45 9.32
N TRP A 99 9.58 15.83 8.50
CA TRP A 99 10.72 15.03 8.94
C TRP A 99 11.85 15.88 9.55
N ALA A 100 12.03 17.11 9.06
CA ALA A 100 13.05 18.01 9.57
C ALA A 100 12.71 18.53 10.97
N GLN A 101 11.44 18.89 11.17
CA GLN A 101 10.94 19.40 12.45
C GLN A 101 10.41 18.30 13.37
N LYS A 102 10.33 17.05 12.88
CA LYS A 102 9.75 15.90 13.59
C LYS A 102 8.33 16.18 14.09
N GLN A 103 7.48 16.69 13.19
CA GLN A 103 6.10 17.06 13.49
C GLN A 103 5.10 16.27 12.66
N LEU A 104 4.06 15.75 13.32
CA LEU A 104 2.87 15.16 12.70
C LEU A 104 1.68 16.11 12.87
N LYS A 105 1.05 16.49 11.75
CA LYS A 105 -0.17 17.29 11.74
C LYS A 105 -1.33 16.46 11.20
N THR A 106 -2.51 16.61 11.79
CA THR A 106 -3.75 16.02 11.31
C THR A 106 -4.75 17.12 10.97
N GLU A 107 -5.60 16.92 9.94
CA GLU A 107 -6.50 17.94 9.42
C GLU A 107 -7.49 18.48 10.45
N LYS A 108 -8.04 17.64 11.32
CA LYS A 108 -9.17 18.00 12.18
C LYS A 108 -8.96 19.20 13.10
N LYS A 109 -7.72 19.69 13.27
CA LYS A 109 -7.46 20.88 14.12
C LYS A 109 -6.23 21.70 13.76
N GLN A 110 -5.50 21.42 12.68
CA GLN A 110 -4.11 21.92 12.50
C GLN A 110 -3.23 21.65 13.75
N VAL A 111 -3.64 20.68 14.55
CA VAL A 111 -2.98 20.35 15.81
C VAL A 111 -1.80 19.47 15.49
N VAL A 112 -0.62 19.98 15.82
CA VAL A 112 0.59 19.17 15.96
C VAL A 112 0.28 18.13 17.04
N LYS A 113 0.21 16.85 16.66
CA LYS A 113 0.08 15.79 17.65
C LYS A 113 1.38 15.73 18.45
N GLN A 114 1.26 15.92 19.76
CA GLN A 114 2.35 15.73 20.72
C GLN A 114 2.51 14.22 21.00
N ILE A 115 3.05 13.49 20.03
CA ILE A 115 3.42 12.08 20.21
C ILE A 115 4.91 11.95 19.98
N PRO A 116 5.60 10.99 20.64
CA PRO A 116 7.02 10.74 20.38
C PRO A 116 7.23 10.47 18.89
N TRP A 117 8.15 11.20 18.25
CA TRP A 117 8.48 11.01 16.85
C TRP A 117 9.12 9.65 16.62
N ASN A 118 8.72 8.99 15.54
CA ASN A 118 9.31 7.73 15.10
C ASN A 118 9.82 7.88 13.66
N ASP A 119 11.13 7.74 13.48
CA ASP A 119 11.78 7.82 12.16
C ASP A 119 11.45 6.64 11.23
N GLN A 120 10.62 5.69 11.68
CA GLN A 120 10.19 4.52 10.93
C GLN A 120 8.73 4.62 10.42
N TRP A 121 8.03 5.70 10.70
CA TRP A 121 6.64 5.83 10.31
C TRP A 121 6.41 5.73 8.80
N LEU A 122 5.39 4.95 8.47
CA LEU A 122 4.74 4.87 7.17
C LEU A 122 3.28 5.28 7.35
N ASP A 123 2.59 5.60 6.26
CA ASP A 123 1.14 5.78 6.26
C ASP A 123 0.41 4.56 5.67
N MET A 124 -0.93 4.63 5.59
CA MET A 124 -1.80 3.54 5.16
C MET A 124 -1.62 3.10 3.68
N LEU A 125 -0.88 3.86 2.87
CA LEU A 125 -0.52 3.47 1.49
C LEU A 125 0.98 3.26 1.33
N SER A 126 1.82 4.10 1.92
CA SER A 126 3.27 4.02 1.73
C SER A 126 3.85 2.71 2.25
N PHE A 127 3.27 2.07 3.28
CA PHE A 127 3.75 0.76 3.72
C PHE A 127 3.63 -0.32 2.63
N HIS A 128 2.68 -0.21 1.69
CA HIS A 128 2.61 -1.11 0.53
C HIS A 128 3.84 -0.97 -0.37
N GLY A 129 4.31 0.26 -0.58
CA GLY A 129 5.54 0.51 -1.32
C GLY A 129 6.77 -0.02 -0.58
N GLN A 130 6.83 0.13 0.75
CA GLN A 130 7.93 -0.40 1.54
C GLN A 130 8.01 -1.92 1.47
N ILE A 131 6.87 -2.63 1.47
CA ILE A 131 6.82 -4.08 1.26
C ILE A 131 7.50 -4.46 -0.07
N VAL A 132 7.21 -3.73 -1.14
CA VAL A 132 7.82 -3.99 -2.46
C VAL A 132 9.34 -3.84 -2.39
N LEU A 133 9.86 -2.77 -1.80
CA LEU A 133 11.30 -2.57 -1.65
C LEU A 133 11.95 -3.66 -0.81
N ASP A 134 11.31 -4.05 0.27
CA ASP A 134 11.85 -5.05 1.19
C ASP A 134 11.87 -6.46 0.55
N ILE A 135 10.84 -6.84 -0.21
CA ILE A 135 10.82 -8.10 -0.97
C ILE A 135 11.88 -8.09 -2.08
N GLN A 136 12.07 -6.99 -2.79
CA GLN A 136 13.12 -6.85 -3.80
C GLN A 136 14.53 -7.02 -3.20
N GLN A 137 14.69 -6.69 -1.91
CA GLN A 137 15.93 -6.92 -1.14
C GLN A 137 16.03 -8.34 -0.55
N GLY A 138 15.07 -9.23 -0.83
CA GLY A 138 15.05 -10.60 -0.35
C GLY A 138 14.58 -10.76 1.10
N LYS A 139 13.98 -9.75 1.71
CA LYS A 139 13.38 -9.89 3.04
C LYS A 139 12.13 -10.76 2.98
N THR A 140 11.89 -11.54 4.01
CA THR A 140 10.77 -12.48 4.12
C THR A 140 9.86 -12.26 5.32
N ASP A 141 10.27 -11.41 6.25
CA ASP A 141 9.50 -11.00 7.42
C ASP A 141 9.58 -9.47 7.57
N PHE A 142 8.44 -8.83 7.84
CA PHE A 142 8.30 -7.39 7.80
C PHE A 142 7.54 -6.90 9.03
N VAL A 143 8.07 -5.87 9.68
CA VAL A 143 7.39 -5.17 10.78
C VAL A 143 7.40 -3.68 10.46
N TYR A 144 6.22 -3.07 10.42
CA TYR A 144 6.05 -1.66 10.10
C TYR A 144 5.27 -0.92 11.16
N ASP A 145 5.74 0.28 11.49
CA ASP A 145 4.97 1.25 12.24
C ASP A 145 4.20 2.14 11.27
N VAL A 146 2.89 1.98 11.26
CA VAL A 146 1.98 2.62 10.31
C VAL A 146 1.07 3.58 11.03
N LEU A 147 1.07 4.84 10.60
CA LEU A 147 0.09 5.82 11.06
C LEU A 147 -1.26 5.53 10.41
N ASN A 148 -2.27 5.28 11.24
CA ASN A 148 -3.63 5.19 10.75
C ASN A 148 -4.16 6.59 10.34
N ARG A 149 -5.36 6.65 9.77
CA ARG A 149 -6.00 7.90 9.33
C ARG A 149 -6.19 8.97 10.43
N HIS A 150 -6.10 8.57 11.69
CA HIS A 150 -6.18 9.48 12.84
C HIS A 150 -4.81 9.92 13.36
N GLY A 151 -3.72 9.49 12.71
CA GLY A 151 -2.34 9.74 13.14
C GLY A 151 -1.96 8.97 14.40
N GLU A 152 -2.52 7.78 14.59
CA GLU A 152 -2.15 6.86 15.67
C GLU A 152 -1.25 5.76 15.12
N ASN A 153 -0.19 5.42 15.84
CA ASN A 153 0.70 4.34 15.45
C ASN A 153 0.03 2.96 15.58
N ARG A 154 0.16 2.15 14.54
CA ARG A 154 -0.23 0.74 14.52
C ARG A 154 0.93 -0.09 13.99
N THR A 155 1.24 -1.18 14.64
CA THR A 155 2.27 -2.10 14.16
C THR A 155 1.64 -3.15 13.26
N TYR A 156 2.12 -3.22 12.01
CA TYR A 156 1.73 -4.24 11.04
C TYR A 156 2.86 -5.22 10.80
N LYS A 157 2.54 -6.51 10.83
CA LYS A 157 3.49 -7.59 10.65
C LYS A 157 3.05 -8.45 9.48
N TYR A 158 3.97 -8.70 8.55
CA TYR A 158 3.75 -9.56 7.39
C TYR A 158 4.90 -10.54 7.23
N LYS A 159 4.62 -11.69 6.65
CA LYS A 159 5.62 -12.68 6.26
C LYS A 159 5.34 -13.21 4.87
N VAL A 160 6.39 -13.57 4.16
CA VAL A 160 6.28 -14.34 2.91
C VAL A 160 5.83 -15.76 3.26
N ALA A 161 4.77 -16.24 2.60
CA ALA A 161 4.21 -17.56 2.83
C ALA A 161 4.59 -18.53 1.71
N THR A 162 4.30 -18.19 0.47
CA THR A 162 4.49 -19.08 -0.68
C THR A 162 4.54 -18.30 -1.99
N GLU A 163 4.95 -18.99 -3.04
CA GLU A 163 4.83 -18.52 -4.42
C GLU A 163 3.86 -19.43 -5.17
N GLU A 164 2.91 -18.86 -5.87
CA GLU A 164 1.84 -19.62 -6.53
C GLU A 164 1.34 -18.95 -7.82
N TRP A 165 0.73 -19.75 -8.69
CA TRP A 165 0.03 -19.24 -9.86
C TRP A 165 -1.39 -18.83 -9.53
N LEU A 166 -1.77 -17.64 -9.97
CA LEU A 166 -3.13 -17.12 -9.85
C LEU A 166 -3.78 -17.01 -11.22
N SER A 167 -5.07 -17.35 -11.29
CA SER A 167 -5.93 -17.05 -12.43
C SER A 167 -6.81 -15.85 -12.07
N LEU A 168 -6.46 -14.69 -12.63
CA LEU A 168 -7.11 -13.40 -12.35
C LEU A 168 -7.87 -12.91 -13.58
N PRO A 169 -8.78 -11.93 -13.48
CA PRO A 169 -9.34 -11.25 -14.64
C PRO A 169 -8.30 -10.72 -15.62
N TYR A 170 -7.14 -10.29 -15.12
CA TYR A 170 -5.98 -9.87 -15.92
C TYR A 170 -5.37 -11.01 -16.75
N GLY A 171 -5.42 -12.24 -16.24
CA GLY A 171 -4.80 -13.42 -16.82
C GLY A 171 -4.08 -14.26 -15.78
N LYS A 172 -3.29 -15.23 -16.23
CA LYS A 172 -2.51 -16.11 -15.37
C LYS A 172 -1.22 -15.42 -14.95
N VAL A 173 -0.99 -15.28 -13.66
CA VAL A 173 0.14 -14.56 -13.07
C VAL A 173 0.78 -15.38 -11.96
N LYS A 174 2.12 -15.46 -11.94
CA LYS A 174 2.87 -16.03 -10.83
C LYS A 174 3.09 -14.95 -9.77
N ALA A 175 2.75 -15.22 -8.51
CA ALA A 175 2.80 -14.23 -7.45
C ALA A 175 3.31 -14.80 -6.13
N ILE A 176 3.98 -13.95 -5.37
CA ILE A 176 4.42 -14.21 -4.00
C ILE A 176 3.28 -13.80 -3.07
N ARG A 177 2.78 -14.75 -2.28
CA ARG A 177 1.79 -14.46 -1.23
C ARG A 177 2.50 -14.05 0.04
N ILE A 178 2.07 -12.92 0.59
CA ILE A 178 2.41 -12.47 1.94
C ILE A 178 1.17 -12.53 2.83
N GLU A 179 1.38 -12.82 4.09
CA GLU A 179 0.33 -12.96 5.09
C GLU A 179 0.57 -11.99 6.24
N ARG A 180 -0.46 -11.27 6.64
CA ARG A 180 -0.44 -10.48 7.86
C ARG A 180 -0.60 -11.40 9.08
N TYR A 181 0.15 -11.13 10.14
CA TYR A 181 0.07 -11.89 11.38
C TYR A 181 0.09 -10.97 12.61
N GLY A 182 -0.26 -11.53 13.78
CA GLY A 182 -0.28 -10.79 15.05
C GLY A 182 -1.51 -9.92 15.28
N GLN A 183 -2.54 -9.99 14.42
CA GLN A 183 -3.80 -9.25 14.58
C GLN A 183 -4.92 -10.07 15.25
N GLY A 184 -4.63 -11.29 15.71
CA GLY A 184 -5.61 -12.23 16.23
C GLY A 184 -6.01 -13.30 15.21
N PRO A 185 -6.56 -14.45 15.67
CA PRO A 185 -6.88 -15.57 14.80
C PRO A 185 -8.08 -15.31 13.88
N ASP A 186 -8.98 -14.43 14.27
CA ASP A 186 -10.26 -14.23 13.59
C ASP A 186 -10.14 -13.39 12.32
N LYS A 187 -8.98 -12.73 12.13
CA LYS A 187 -8.73 -11.88 10.95
C LYS A 187 -7.57 -12.39 10.12
N GLN A 188 -7.83 -12.68 8.86
CA GLN A 188 -6.82 -13.09 7.89
C GLN A 188 -6.70 -12.04 6.79
N VAL A 189 -5.48 -11.67 6.43
CA VAL A 189 -5.18 -10.72 5.34
C VAL A 189 -4.05 -11.33 4.52
N TYR A 190 -4.33 -11.59 3.25
CA TYR A 190 -3.37 -12.10 2.28
C TYR A 190 -3.21 -11.12 1.13
N ALA A 191 -1.98 -10.89 0.73
CA ALA A 191 -1.67 -10.08 -0.43
C ALA A 191 -0.71 -10.83 -1.37
N TRP A 192 -0.87 -10.66 -2.67
CA TRP A 192 -0.05 -11.30 -3.69
C TRP A 192 0.64 -10.25 -4.54
N LEU A 193 1.94 -10.37 -4.65
CA LEU A 193 2.81 -9.49 -5.41
C LEU A 193 3.41 -10.25 -6.59
N ALA A 194 3.31 -9.73 -7.80
CA ALA A 194 3.80 -10.38 -9.01
C ALA A 194 5.18 -9.87 -9.41
N PRO A 195 6.26 -10.67 -9.28
CA PRO A 195 7.62 -10.23 -9.65
C PRO A 195 7.72 -9.79 -11.11
N GLU A 196 7.03 -10.47 -12.04
CA GLU A 196 7.02 -10.14 -13.47
C GLU A 196 6.36 -8.79 -13.79
N LEU A 197 5.58 -8.24 -12.87
CA LEU A 197 4.94 -6.93 -12.95
C LEU A 197 5.56 -5.93 -11.97
N ASP A 198 6.88 -5.96 -11.78
CA ASP A 198 7.62 -5.11 -10.84
C ASP A 198 7.08 -5.19 -9.41
N PHE A 199 6.70 -6.39 -8.96
CA PHE A 199 6.09 -6.66 -7.65
C PHE A 199 4.77 -5.91 -7.42
N LEU A 200 4.01 -5.67 -8.49
CA LEU A 200 2.68 -5.11 -8.39
C LEU A 200 1.79 -5.98 -7.48
N LEU A 201 1.00 -5.33 -6.63
CA LEU A 201 -0.07 -5.99 -5.89
C LEU A 201 -1.15 -6.46 -6.89
N VAL A 202 -1.29 -7.77 -7.07
CA VAL A 202 -2.22 -8.36 -8.05
C VAL A 202 -3.48 -8.94 -7.42
N ARG A 203 -3.44 -9.24 -6.12
CA ARG A 203 -4.60 -9.67 -5.35
C ARG A 203 -4.45 -9.27 -3.89
N LEU A 204 -5.57 -8.88 -3.28
CA LEU A 204 -5.68 -8.62 -1.84
C LEU A 204 -6.97 -9.26 -1.34
N TRP A 205 -6.85 -10.14 -0.35
CA TRP A 205 -7.96 -10.87 0.23
C TRP A 205 -8.00 -10.71 1.74
N GLN A 206 -9.20 -10.56 2.29
CA GLN A 206 -9.40 -10.48 3.72
C GLN A 206 -10.63 -11.27 4.15
N SER A 207 -10.49 -12.03 5.24
CA SER A 207 -11.60 -12.60 6.01
C SER A 207 -11.58 -12.13 7.45
N GLU A 208 -12.75 -12.17 8.09
CA GLU A 208 -12.96 -11.91 9.50
C GLU A 208 -14.05 -12.85 10.00
N ASP A 209 -13.80 -13.57 11.10
CA ASP A 209 -14.68 -14.64 11.63
C ASP A 209 -15.07 -15.67 10.55
N ASP A 210 -14.08 -16.12 9.78
CA ASP A 210 -14.24 -17.04 8.64
C ASP A 210 -15.16 -16.53 7.52
N VAL A 211 -15.55 -15.25 7.54
CA VAL A 211 -16.36 -14.62 6.50
C VAL A 211 -15.49 -13.74 5.61
N GLU A 212 -15.46 -14.03 4.31
CA GLU A 212 -14.77 -13.18 3.35
C GLU A 212 -15.33 -11.76 3.37
N GLN A 213 -14.48 -10.78 3.61
CA GLN A 213 -14.85 -9.38 3.58
C GLN A 213 -14.72 -8.81 2.18
N PHE A 214 -13.62 -9.11 1.53
CA PHE A 214 -13.37 -8.73 0.13
C PHE A 214 -12.26 -9.60 -0.50
N ASP A 215 -12.28 -9.64 -1.82
CA ASP A 215 -11.27 -10.21 -2.69
C ASP A 215 -11.04 -9.25 -3.86
N VAL A 216 -9.95 -8.51 -3.82
CA VAL A 216 -9.57 -7.52 -4.84
C VAL A 216 -8.62 -8.17 -5.81
N GLN A 217 -8.96 -8.23 -7.09
CA GLN A 217 -8.22 -8.95 -8.12
C GLN A 217 -7.86 -8.05 -9.30
N LEU A 218 -6.61 -8.09 -9.74
CA LEU A 218 -6.11 -7.34 -10.89
C LEU A 218 -6.91 -7.67 -12.15
N SER A 219 -7.35 -6.65 -12.88
CA SER A 219 -8.06 -6.76 -14.16
C SER A 219 -7.34 -6.10 -15.32
N ALA A 220 -6.54 -5.07 -15.07
CA ALA A 220 -5.72 -4.41 -16.08
C ALA A 220 -4.46 -3.79 -15.46
N TYR A 221 -3.39 -3.72 -16.23
CA TYR A 221 -2.12 -3.11 -15.84
C TYR A 221 -1.47 -2.41 -17.01
N LYS A 222 -0.90 -1.24 -16.74
CA LYS A 222 -0.12 -0.46 -17.69
C LYS A 222 1.11 0.11 -16.98
N ALA A 223 2.30 -0.26 -17.41
CA ALA A 223 3.55 0.43 -17.06
C ALA A 223 3.60 1.78 -17.77
N GLN A 224 4.18 2.80 -17.11
CA GLN A 224 4.38 4.15 -17.65
C GLN A 224 5.86 4.47 -17.83
#